data_1216cb92ccee6ae280a16b54173449d7
#
_entry.id   1216cb92ccee6ae280a16b54173449d7
#
_cell.length_a   1.000
_cell.length_b   1.000
_cell.length_c   1.000
_cell.angle_alpha   90.00
_cell.angle_beta   90.00
_cell.angle_gamma   90.00
#
_symmetry.space_group_name_H-M   'P 1'
#
loop_
_entity.id
_entity.type
_entity.pdbx_description
1 polymer ?
#
loop_
_entity_poly.entity_id
_entity_poly.type
_entity_poly.pdbx_seq_one_letter_code
_entity_poly.pdbx_strand_id
1 'polypeptide(L)'
;MAKDGTNRGGARVGAGRKPKALQEKLLEGNLGHRDITKIDIPDITPNFCEEPEGVDIPRPDEYLSALQRDGKPLGAAETYTKTYQWLARLGCDQLVSSELVEQYSVAFARWKQCEQAVTRYGLVGRHPTVSSSTIQSPFVAMSHSYQKQTSQLWFQIYSIVKENCSADVSGASNPADDMMERLLRSRKN
;
A
#
# COMPACT_ATOMS: atom_id res chain seq x y z
N MET A 1 -16.87 -4.45 40.53
CA MET A 1 -16.97 -5.68 39.73
C MET A 1 -18.39 -5.81 39.24
N ALA A 2 -18.61 -5.97 37.93
CA ALA A 2 -19.94 -6.16 37.41
C ALA A 2 -20.47 -7.52 37.91
N LYS A 3 -21.68 -7.51 38.45
CA LYS A 3 -22.34 -8.67 39.13
C LYS A 3 -22.67 -9.83 38.18
N ASP A 4 -22.49 -9.63 36.88
CA ASP A 4 -22.83 -10.56 35.79
C ASP A 4 -21.61 -11.29 35.20
N GLY A 5 -20.40 -11.16 35.79
CA GLY A 5 -19.18 -11.80 35.30
C GLY A 5 -18.68 -11.32 33.94
N THR A 6 -19.34 -10.33 33.31
CA THR A 6 -18.92 -9.80 32.03
C THR A 6 -17.84 -8.75 32.22
N ASN A 7 -16.63 -9.04 31.74
CA ASN A 7 -15.52 -8.10 31.69
C ASN A 7 -15.81 -6.99 30.60
N ARG A 8 -16.77 -6.10 30.94
CA ARG A 8 -17.11 -4.95 30.11
C ARG A 8 -16.03 -3.90 30.27
N GLY A 9 -15.03 -3.91 29.41
CA GLY A 9 -13.98 -2.89 29.43
C GLY A 9 -12.59 -3.39 29.13
N GLY A 10 -12.43 -4.64 28.68
CA GLY A 10 -11.13 -5.15 28.22
C GLY A 10 -10.57 -4.31 27.07
N ALA A 11 -9.24 -4.25 27.00
CA ALA A 11 -8.51 -3.58 25.92
C ALA A 11 -9.03 -4.06 24.56
N ARG A 12 -9.55 -3.15 23.75
CA ARG A 12 -9.98 -3.46 22.38
C ARG A 12 -8.80 -3.22 21.45
N VAL A 13 -8.53 -4.16 20.54
CA VAL A 13 -7.53 -3.99 19.50
C VAL A 13 -7.90 -2.72 18.69
N GLY A 14 -6.94 -1.76 18.62
CA GLY A 14 -7.17 -0.47 17.96
C GLY A 14 -7.86 0.60 18.81
N ALA A 15 -8.19 0.32 20.10
CA ALA A 15 -8.65 1.34 21.03
C ALA A 15 -7.44 2.07 21.62
N GLY A 16 -7.32 3.33 21.30
CA GLY A 16 -6.26 4.21 21.81
C GLY A 16 -5.94 5.32 20.82
N ARG A 17 -5.16 6.31 21.27
CA ARG A 17 -4.64 7.34 20.38
C ARG A 17 -3.66 6.69 19.40
N LYS A 18 -3.89 6.92 18.10
CA LYS A 18 -2.97 6.45 17.06
C LYS A 18 -1.54 6.92 17.35
N PRO A 19 -0.52 6.08 17.14
CA PRO A 19 0.86 6.49 17.35
C PRO A 19 1.20 7.69 16.45
N LYS A 20 1.90 8.68 17.02
CA LYS A 20 2.38 9.83 16.28
C LYS A 20 3.52 9.41 15.36
N ALA A 21 3.69 10.11 14.25
CA ALA A 21 4.85 9.95 13.38
C ALA A 21 6.15 10.19 14.17
N LEU A 22 7.22 9.50 13.78
CA LEU A 22 8.52 9.61 14.43
C LEU A 22 9.02 11.07 14.46
N GLN A 23 8.84 11.76 13.34
CA GLN A 23 9.21 13.16 13.18
C GLN A 23 8.47 14.09 14.18
N GLU A 24 7.16 13.89 14.37
CA GLU A 24 6.38 14.64 15.36
C GLU A 24 6.87 14.37 16.79
N LYS A 25 7.22 13.10 17.11
CA LYS A 25 7.78 12.73 18.42
C LYS A 25 9.13 13.41 18.69
N LEU A 26 9.97 13.52 17.66
CA LEU A 26 11.27 14.20 17.76
C LEU A 26 11.10 15.70 17.94
N LEU A 27 10.20 16.36 17.21
CA LEU A 27 9.91 17.78 17.33
C LEU A 27 9.30 18.14 18.69
N GLU A 28 8.42 17.30 19.25
CA GLU A 28 7.80 17.49 20.56
C GLU A 28 8.76 17.16 21.74
N GLY A 29 9.99 16.71 21.48
CA GLY A 29 10.98 16.41 22.52
C GLY A 29 10.71 15.14 23.31
N ASN A 30 9.94 14.19 22.76
CA ASN A 30 9.64 12.87 23.36
C ASN A 30 9.20 12.95 24.84
N LEU A 31 8.16 13.72 25.12
CA LEU A 31 7.58 13.91 26.47
C LEU A 31 7.26 12.62 27.22
N GLY A 32 7.12 11.50 26.53
CA GLY A 32 6.83 10.19 27.10
C GLY A 32 8.03 9.36 27.47
N HIS A 33 9.27 9.86 27.31
CA HIS A 33 10.54 9.16 27.60
C HIS A 33 10.63 7.71 27.09
N ARG A 34 9.91 7.38 26.00
CA ARG A 34 10.00 6.06 25.36
C ARG A 34 11.22 6.05 24.45
N ASP A 35 11.93 4.91 24.44
CA ASP A 35 13.03 4.72 23.52
C ASP A 35 12.59 4.97 22.08
N ILE A 36 13.25 5.93 21.42
CA ILE A 36 13.04 6.25 20.01
C ILE A 36 14.21 5.64 19.27
N THR A 37 13.99 4.56 18.56
CA THR A 37 14.99 4.00 17.65
C THR A 37 15.10 4.94 16.45
N LYS A 38 16.15 5.76 16.42
CA LYS A 38 16.48 6.56 15.24
C LYS A 38 17.14 5.64 14.25
N ILE A 39 16.54 5.49 13.08
CA ILE A 39 17.24 4.93 11.94
C ILE A 39 17.93 6.10 11.28
N ASP A 40 19.26 6.16 11.39
CA ASP A 40 20.06 7.15 10.67
C ASP A 40 20.03 6.79 9.18
N ILE A 41 19.09 7.41 8.49
CA ILE A 41 19.04 7.36 7.04
C ILE A 41 20.00 8.44 6.54
N PRO A 42 21.05 8.10 5.78
CA PRO A 42 21.90 9.10 5.15
C PRO A 42 21.03 10.07 4.35
N ASP A 43 21.36 11.36 4.34
CA ASP A 43 20.67 12.40 3.60
C ASP A 43 20.58 12.01 2.12
N ILE A 44 19.56 11.29 1.76
CA ILE A 44 19.27 10.93 0.39
C ILE A 44 18.49 12.13 -0.18
N THR A 45 19.22 13.06 -0.80
CA THR A 45 18.58 13.98 -1.74
C THR A 45 17.84 13.12 -2.76
N PRO A 46 16.52 13.31 -2.93
CA PRO A 46 15.75 12.47 -3.84
C PRO A 46 16.13 12.78 -5.29
N ASN A 47 17.23 12.20 -5.76
CA ASN A 47 17.52 12.09 -7.16
C ASN A 47 16.59 11.01 -7.73
N PHE A 48 15.45 11.44 -8.25
CA PHE A 48 14.40 10.59 -8.78
C PHE A 48 14.81 9.74 -10.01
N CYS A 49 16.06 9.87 -10.48
CA CYS A 49 16.53 9.29 -11.73
C CYS A 49 17.62 8.21 -11.57
N GLU A 50 18.18 8.01 -10.39
CA GLU A 50 19.21 6.98 -10.19
C GLU A 50 18.60 5.74 -9.53
N GLU A 51 18.72 4.60 -10.22
CA GLU A 51 18.45 3.30 -9.57
C GLU A 51 19.46 3.14 -8.42
N PRO A 52 19.02 2.84 -7.21
CA PRO A 52 19.95 2.63 -6.09
C PRO A 52 20.82 1.41 -6.39
N GLU A 53 22.08 1.64 -6.76
CA GLU A 53 23.06 0.58 -6.94
C GLU A 53 23.33 -0.08 -5.57
N GLY A 54 23.21 -1.41 -5.52
CA GLY A 54 23.57 -2.19 -4.34
C GLY A 54 22.44 -2.47 -3.33
N VAL A 55 21.19 -2.24 -3.68
CA VAL A 55 20.06 -2.68 -2.86
C VAL A 55 19.84 -4.17 -3.02
N ASP A 56 20.02 -4.92 -1.93
CA ASP A 56 19.71 -6.36 -1.89
C ASP A 56 18.18 -6.54 -1.75
N ILE A 57 17.51 -6.49 -2.91
CA ILE A 57 16.06 -6.72 -2.96
C ILE A 57 15.80 -8.20 -2.76
N PRO A 58 15.00 -8.60 -1.76
CA PRO A 58 14.63 -10.00 -1.58
C PRO A 58 14.03 -10.55 -2.88
N ARG A 59 14.49 -11.76 -3.27
CA ARG A 59 14.00 -12.38 -4.49
C ARG A 59 12.50 -12.63 -4.36
N PRO A 60 11.67 -12.13 -5.31
CA PRO A 60 10.25 -12.40 -5.29
C PRO A 60 9.96 -13.89 -5.51
N ASP A 61 8.92 -14.40 -4.90
CA ASP A 61 8.47 -15.77 -5.11
C ASP A 61 8.09 -16.02 -6.57
N GLU A 62 8.30 -17.25 -7.05
CA GLU A 62 8.08 -17.62 -8.45
C GLU A 62 6.64 -17.38 -8.92
N TYR A 63 5.65 -17.48 -8.03
CA TYR A 63 4.24 -17.30 -8.37
C TYR A 63 3.90 -15.86 -8.79
N LEU A 64 4.70 -14.85 -8.39
CA LEU A 64 4.53 -13.44 -8.79
C LEU A 64 4.80 -13.22 -10.29
N SER A 65 5.67 -14.05 -10.88
CA SER A 65 6.03 -14.02 -12.29
C SER A 65 5.34 -15.11 -13.11
N ALA A 66 4.54 -15.98 -12.47
CA ALA A 66 3.88 -17.09 -13.13
C ALA A 66 2.95 -16.64 -14.26
N LEU A 67 2.94 -17.41 -15.35
CA LEU A 67 2.04 -17.17 -16.48
C LEU A 67 0.61 -17.53 -16.11
N GLN A 68 -0.32 -16.67 -16.46
CA GLN A 68 -1.75 -16.91 -16.32
C GLN A 68 -2.26 -17.83 -17.44
N ARG A 69 -3.53 -18.22 -17.36
CA ARG A 69 -4.18 -19.08 -18.37
C ARG A 69 -4.11 -18.51 -19.80
N ASP A 70 -4.03 -17.19 -19.95
CA ASP A 70 -3.89 -16.52 -21.22
C ASP A 70 -2.44 -16.40 -21.71
N GLY A 71 -1.49 -17.02 -21.03
CA GLY A 71 -0.05 -17.01 -21.33
C GLY A 71 0.65 -15.69 -20.99
N LYS A 72 -0.03 -14.73 -20.35
CA LYS A 72 0.58 -13.46 -19.96
C LYS A 72 0.96 -13.48 -18.47
N PRO A 73 2.06 -12.83 -18.08
CA PRO A 73 2.40 -12.66 -16.68
C PRO A 73 1.39 -11.73 -16.00
N LEU A 74 1.15 -11.94 -14.70
CA LEU A 74 0.28 -11.08 -13.91
C LEU A 74 0.82 -9.66 -13.74
N GLY A 75 2.15 -9.47 -13.81
CA GLY A 75 2.82 -8.19 -13.58
C GLY A 75 2.98 -7.84 -12.10
N ALA A 76 2.79 -8.81 -11.20
CA ALA A 76 2.97 -8.60 -9.77
C ALA A 76 4.45 -8.44 -9.38
N ALA A 77 5.35 -9.17 -10.02
CA ALA A 77 6.80 -9.08 -9.77
C ALA A 77 7.36 -7.66 -10.04
N GLU A 78 6.88 -6.99 -11.08
CA GLU A 78 7.27 -5.61 -11.37
C GLU A 78 6.81 -4.65 -10.25
N THR A 79 5.60 -4.82 -9.75
CA THR A 79 5.06 -4.02 -8.64
C THR A 79 5.86 -4.27 -7.36
N TYR A 80 6.21 -5.54 -7.08
CA TYR A 80 7.04 -5.94 -5.96
C TYR A 80 8.40 -5.23 -5.99
N THR A 81 9.12 -5.31 -7.11
CA THR A 81 10.43 -4.68 -7.28
C THR A 81 10.34 -3.16 -7.08
N LYS A 82 9.36 -2.50 -7.69
CA LYS A 82 9.15 -1.04 -7.52
C LYS A 82 8.87 -0.65 -6.07
N THR A 83 8.10 -1.47 -5.35
CA THR A 83 7.78 -1.20 -3.94
C THR A 83 9.04 -1.35 -3.08
N TYR A 84 9.86 -2.39 -3.30
CA TYR A 84 11.12 -2.54 -2.58
C TYR A 84 12.13 -1.45 -2.91
N GLN A 85 12.26 -1.03 -4.15
CA GLN A 85 13.09 0.12 -4.53
C GLN A 85 12.66 1.40 -3.79
N TRP A 86 11.34 1.61 -3.65
CA TRP A 86 10.82 2.72 -2.87
C TRP A 86 11.15 2.58 -1.37
N LEU A 87 10.97 1.39 -0.78
CA LEU A 87 11.34 1.12 0.62
C LEU A 87 12.84 1.32 0.87
N ALA A 88 13.69 0.85 -0.05
CA ALA A 88 15.14 0.97 0.05
C ALA A 88 15.59 2.43 -0.01
N ARG A 89 14.98 3.26 -0.86
CA ARG A 89 15.25 4.71 -0.89
C ARG A 89 14.94 5.39 0.45
N LEU A 90 14.01 4.84 1.22
CA LEU A 90 13.65 5.32 2.55
C LEU A 90 14.42 4.62 3.67
N GLY A 91 15.30 3.66 3.34
CA GLY A 91 16.02 2.84 4.32
C GLY A 91 15.11 1.95 5.17
N CYS A 92 13.91 1.62 4.67
CA CYS A 92 12.89 0.87 5.39
C CYS A 92 12.64 -0.53 4.83
N ASP A 93 13.51 -1.00 3.92
CA ASP A 93 13.43 -2.31 3.27
C ASP A 93 13.48 -3.49 4.25
N GLN A 94 14.26 -3.36 5.34
CA GLN A 94 14.38 -4.38 6.38
C GLN A 94 13.20 -4.40 7.38
N LEU A 95 12.34 -3.39 7.36
CA LEU A 95 11.25 -3.24 8.33
C LEU A 95 9.93 -3.83 7.84
N VAL A 96 9.80 -4.02 6.55
CA VAL A 96 8.58 -4.54 5.91
C VAL A 96 8.83 -5.97 5.47
N SER A 97 7.96 -6.91 5.89
CA SER A 97 8.11 -8.30 5.48
C SER A 97 7.86 -8.48 3.97
N SER A 98 8.61 -9.41 3.36
CA SER A 98 8.45 -9.74 1.94
C SER A 98 7.04 -10.18 1.60
N GLU A 99 6.42 -11.00 2.46
CA GLU A 99 5.06 -11.50 2.25
C GLU A 99 4.03 -10.37 2.19
N LEU A 100 4.19 -9.31 2.97
CA LEU A 100 3.29 -8.16 2.94
C LEU A 100 3.39 -7.42 1.60
N VAL A 101 4.61 -7.25 1.08
CA VAL A 101 4.85 -6.62 -0.23
C VAL A 101 4.35 -7.52 -1.36
N GLU A 102 4.49 -8.84 -1.23
CA GLU A 102 3.94 -9.80 -2.20
C GLU A 102 2.43 -9.74 -2.27
N GLN A 103 1.75 -9.77 -1.11
CA GLN A 103 0.29 -9.66 -1.05
C GLN A 103 -0.19 -8.34 -1.68
N TYR A 104 0.48 -7.22 -1.37
CA TYR A 104 0.20 -5.94 -1.98
C TYR A 104 0.36 -5.99 -3.51
N SER A 105 1.46 -6.56 -3.99
CA SER A 105 1.79 -6.64 -5.41
C SER A 105 0.76 -7.46 -6.21
N VAL A 106 0.33 -8.59 -5.64
CA VAL A 106 -0.72 -9.42 -6.25
C VAL A 106 -2.07 -8.71 -6.25
N ALA A 107 -2.48 -8.10 -5.12
CA ALA A 107 -3.74 -7.39 -5.03
C ALA A 107 -3.80 -6.23 -6.04
N PHE A 108 -2.72 -5.46 -6.15
CA PHE A 108 -2.59 -4.37 -7.10
C PHE A 108 -2.64 -4.83 -8.57
N ALA A 109 -1.92 -5.90 -8.89
CA ALA A 109 -1.92 -6.48 -10.25
C ALA A 109 -3.31 -7.03 -10.62
N ARG A 110 -4.01 -7.69 -9.69
CA ARG A 110 -5.39 -8.17 -9.89
C ARG A 110 -6.38 -7.04 -10.03
N TRP A 111 -6.25 -5.97 -9.27
CA TRP A 111 -7.06 -4.78 -9.45
C TRP A 111 -6.91 -4.21 -10.86
N LYS A 112 -5.68 -3.99 -11.33
CA LYS A 112 -5.42 -3.54 -12.72
C LYS A 112 -6.05 -4.45 -13.76
N GLN A 113 -5.94 -5.76 -13.58
CA GLN A 113 -6.53 -6.74 -14.48
C GLN A 113 -8.06 -6.65 -14.52
N CYS A 114 -8.70 -6.43 -13.37
CA CYS A 114 -10.15 -6.22 -13.30
C CYS A 114 -10.56 -4.93 -14.00
N GLU A 115 -9.82 -3.83 -13.83
CA GLU A 115 -10.07 -2.55 -14.52
C GLU A 115 -9.92 -2.70 -16.05
N GLN A 116 -8.92 -3.43 -16.51
CA GLN A 116 -8.76 -3.75 -17.93
C GLN A 116 -9.94 -4.58 -18.47
N ALA A 117 -10.43 -5.55 -17.67
CA ALA A 117 -11.58 -6.34 -18.02
C ALA A 117 -12.88 -5.49 -18.06
N VAL A 118 -13.07 -4.58 -17.11
CA VAL A 118 -14.18 -3.61 -17.12
C VAL A 118 -14.11 -2.73 -18.36
N THR A 119 -12.93 -2.22 -18.70
CA THR A 119 -12.72 -1.41 -19.92
C THR A 119 -13.06 -2.20 -21.19
N ARG A 120 -12.66 -3.47 -21.23
CA ARG A 120 -12.88 -4.33 -22.41
C ARG A 120 -14.31 -4.83 -22.55
N TYR A 121 -14.94 -5.23 -21.45
CA TYR A 121 -16.25 -5.90 -21.46
C TYR A 121 -17.41 -5.01 -21.02
N GLY A 122 -17.12 -3.83 -20.47
CA GLY A 122 -18.12 -2.88 -20.00
C GLY A 122 -18.54 -3.08 -18.55
N LEU A 123 -19.21 -2.07 -18.02
CA LEU A 123 -19.73 -2.04 -16.64
C LEU A 123 -20.97 -2.91 -16.46
N VAL A 124 -21.70 -3.14 -17.54
CA VAL A 124 -23.02 -3.81 -17.54
C VAL A 124 -22.99 -4.97 -18.50
N GLY A 125 -23.49 -6.11 -18.07
CA GLY A 125 -23.70 -7.30 -18.87
C GLY A 125 -25.16 -7.67 -19.03
N ARG A 126 -25.45 -8.64 -19.88
CA ARG A 126 -26.81 -9.21 -20.03
C ARG A 126 -27.06 -10.23 -18.92
N HIS A 127 -28.26 -10.23 -18.39
CA HIS A 127 -28.69 -11.26 -17.44
C HIS A 127 -28.74 -12.62 -18.15
N PRO A 128 -28.21 -13.72 -17.56
CA PRO A 128 -28.10 -15.01 -18.22
C PRO A 128 -29.46 -15.66 -18.56
N THR A 129 -30.49 -15.34 -17.78
CA THR A 129 -31.86 -15.96 -17.96
C THR A 129 -32.91 -14.96 -18.43
N VAL A 130 -32.71 -13.66 -18.23
CA VAL A 130 -33.69 -12.63 -18.60
C VAL A 130 -33.01 -11.65 -19.58
N SER A 131 -33.26 -11.88 -20.88
CA SER A 131 -32.61 -11.12 -21.96
C SER A 131 -32.90 -9.62 -21.98
N SER A 132 -34.01 -9.19 -21.37
CA SER A 132 -34.40 -7.78 -21.25
C SER A 132 -33.77 -7.08 -20.02
N SER A 133 -33.15 -7.83 -19.09
CA SER A 133 -32.54 -7.30 -17.89
C SER A 133 -31.04 -7.19 -18.03
N THR A 134 -30.48 -6.11 -17.48
CA THR A 134 -29.04 -5.89 -17.39
C THR A 134 -28.55 -6.14 -15.96
N ILE A 135 -27.37 -6.70 -15.84
CA ILE A 135 -26.69 -6.90 -14.53
C ILE A 135 -25.35 -6.19 -14.52
N GLN A 136 -24.91 -5.83 -13.34
CA GLN A 136 -23.56 -5.32 -13.18
C GLN A 136 -22.52 -6.38 -13.58
N SER A 137 -21.49 -5.98 -14.29
CA SER A 137 -20.38 -6.88 -14.64
C SER A 137 -19.72 -7.41 -13.36
N PRO A 138 -19.45 -8.72 -13.25
CA PRO A 138 -18.77 -9.30 -12.08
C PRO A 138 -17.38 -8.70 -11.86
N PHE A 139 -16.74 -8.22 -12.92
CA PHE A 139 -15.42 -7.56 -12.83
C PHE A 139 -15.44 -6.28 -12.00
N VAL A 140 -16.56 -5.57 -11.95
CA VAL A 140 -16.70 -4.35 -11.15
C VAL A 140 -16.66 -4.67 -9.65
N ALA A 141 -17.38 -5.70 -9.21
CA ALA A 141 -17.35 -6.13 -7.81
C ALA A 141 -15.97 -6.66 -7.41
N MET A 142 -15.31 -7.41 -8.30
CA MET A 142 -13.94 -7.89 -8.10
C MET A 142 -12.95 -6.73 -8.04
N SER A 143 -13.07 -5.73 -8.92
CA SER A 143 -12.23 -4.53 -8.90
C SER A 143 -12.33 -3.80 -7.57
N HIS A 144 -13.53 -3.52 -7.08
CA HIS A 144 -13.73 -2.87 -5.78
C HIS A 144 -13.12 -3.68 -4.62
N SER A 145 -13.25 -5.01 -4.66
CA SER A 145 -12.66 -5.88 -3.64
C SER A 145 -11.14 -5.78 -3.62
N TYR A 146 -10.49 -5.92 -4.79
CA TYR A 146 -9.04 -5.80 -4.90
C TYR A 146 -8.53 -4.39 -4.62
N GLN A 147 -9.26 -3.35 -5.02
CA GLN A 147 -8.93 -1.96 -4.68
C GLN A 147 -8.90 -1.76 -3.16
N LYS A 148 -9.93 -2.28 -2.45
CA LYS A 148 -9.98 -2.22 -0.99
C LYS A 148 -8.80 -2.95 -0.34
N GLN A 149 -8.49 -4.18 -0.80
CA GLN A 149 -7.35 -4.94 -0.30
C GLN A 149 -6.03 -4.21 -0.55
N THR A 150 -5.83 -3.71 -1.76
CA THR A 150 -4.64 -2.93 -2.13
C THR A 150 -4.46 -1.72 -1.22
N SER A 151 -5.53 -0.96 -0.99
CA SER A 151 -5.48 0.21 -0.11
C SER A 151 -5.18 -0.15 1.35
N GLN A 152 -5.73 -1.27 1.85
CA GLN A 152 -5.47 -1.75 3.21
C GLN A 152 -4.01 -2.19 3.38
N LEU A 153 -3.48 -2.98 2.43
CA LEU A 153 -2.09 -3.46 2.47
C LEU A 153 -1.11 -2.30 2.31
N TRP A 154 -1.39 -1.38 1.40
CA TRP A 154 -0.59 -0.15 1.25
C TRP A 154 -0.57 0.68 2.54
N PHE A 155 -1.72 0.84 3.18
CA PHE A 155 -1.80 1.57 4.45
C PHE A 155 -0.96 0.89 5.55
N GLN A 156 -0.91 -0.44 5.59
CA GLN A 156 -0.04 -1.17 6.54
C GLN A 156 1.43 -0.89 6.26
N ILE A 157 1.87 -1.03 4.99
CA ILE A 157 3.25 -0.73 4.57
C ILE A 157 3.60 0.72 4.92
N TYR A 158 2.75 1.65 4.53
CA TYR A 158 2.95 3.08 4.78
C TYR A 158 3.00 3.43 6.26
N SER A 159 2.18 2.77 7.10
CA SER A 159 2.19 2.98 8.55
C SER A 159 3.51 2.55 9.17
N ILE A 160 4.06 1.39 8.76
CA ILE A 160 5.36 0.91 9.21
C ILE A 160 6.45 1.93 8.84
N VAL A 161 6.45 2.39 7.60
CA VAL A 161 7.41 3.39 7.12
C VAL A 161 7.26 4.70 7.91
N LYS A 162 6.05 5.22 8.05
CA LYS A 162 5.77 6.47 8.76
C LYS A 162 6.19 6.43 10.24
N GLU A 163 6.06 5.27 10.89
CA GLU A 163 6.41 5.11 12.30
C GLU A 163 7.91 4.99 12.53
N ASN A 164 8.66 4.53 11.55
CA ASN A 164 10.06 4.17 11.70
C ASN A 164 11.02 5.09 10.93
N CYS A 165 10.57 5.72 9.84
CA CYS A 165 11.40 6.64 9.09
C CYS A 165 11.46 8.03 9.73
N SER A 166 12.67 8.58 9.88
CA SER A 166 12.90 9.97 10.28
C SER A 166 12.82 10.93 9.10
N ALA A 167 12.93 10.43 7.87
CA ALA A 167 12.79 11.23 6.66
C ALA A 167 11.36 11.76 6.51
N ASP A 168 11.24 12.96 5.94
CA ASP A 168 9.93 13.52 5.60
C ASP A 168 9.28 12.73 4.46
N VAL A 169 8.42 11.79 4.84
CA VAL A 169 7.69 10.92 3.90
C VAL A 169 6.62 11.71 3.14
N SER A 170 6.37 12.97 3.51
CA SER A 170 5.37 13.82 2.84
C SER A 170 5.76 14.13 1.38
N GLY A 171 7.05 14.03 1.04
CA GLY A 171 7.52 14.17 -0.35
C GLY A 171 7.59 12.86 -1.13
N ALA A 172 7.51 11.70 -0.47
CA ALA A 172 7.47 10.39 -1.11
C ALA A 172 6.02 10.00 -1.42
N SER A 173 5.36 10.81 -2.26
CA SER A 173 3.97 10.60 -2.60
C SER A 173 3.77 9.25 -3.30
N ASN A 174 2.71 8.56 -2.91
CA ASN A 174 2.11 7.50 -3.69
C ASN A 174 1.93 8.03 -5.14
N PRO A 175 2.34 7.32 -6.19
CA PRO A 175 2.16 7.75 -7.58
C PRO A 175 0.72 8.21 -7.93
N ALA A 176 -0.28 7.77 -7.16
CA ALA A 176 -1.66 8.23 -7.27
C ALA A 176 -1.89 9.62 -6.65
N ASP A 177 -1.19 9.94 -5.55
CA ASP A 177 -1.30 11.23 -4.87
C ASP A 177 -0.54 12.33 -5.61
N ASP A 178 0.55 12.00 -6.32
CA ASP A 178 1.35 12.95 -7.10
C ASP A 178 0.52 13.59 -8.24
N MET A 179 -0.39 12.83 -8.84
CA MET A 179 -1.31 13.35 -9.85
C MET A 179 -2.34 14.32 -9.23
N MET A 180 -2.85 14.02 -8.05
CA MET A 180 -3.80 14.86 -7.33
C MET A 180 -3.12 16.16 -6.84
N GLU A 181 -1.91 16.06 -6.34
CA GLU A 181 -1.14 17.21 -5.86
C GLU A 181 -0.72 18.13 -7.00
N ARG A 182 -0.33 17.59 -8.16
CA ARG A 182 -0.10 18.36 -9.40
C ARG A 182 -1.34 19.13 -9.84
N LEU A 183 -2.51 18.50 -9.79
CA LEU A 183 -3.78 19.16 -10.12
C LEU A 183 -4.12 20.28 -9.13
N LEU A 184 -3.85 20.07 -7.83
CA LEU A 184 -4.09 21.09 -6.81
C LEU A 184 -3.12 22.28 -6.93
N ARG A 185 -1.85 22.03 -7.29
CA ARG A 185 -0.85 23.07 -7.54
C ARG A 185 -1.16 23.87 -8.80
N SER A 186 -1.61 23.22 -9.89
CA SER A 186 -1.98 23.89 -11.14
C SER A 186 -3.20 24.80 -11.00
N ARG A 187 -4.04 24.61 -9.98
CA ARG A 187 -5.23 25.44 -9.72
C ARG A 187 -4.92 26.71 -8.91
N LYS A 188 -3.71 26.82 -8.33
CA LYS A 188 -3.29 27.99 -7.52
C LYS A 188 -2.51 29.06 -8.33
N ASN A 189 -2.22 28.79 -9.59
CA ASN A 189 -1.69 29.73 -10.56
C ASN A 189 -2.78 30.09 -11.58
#